data_0fc42c8c05cbfb4638113c44f7ccbf2e
#
_entry.id   0fc42c8c05cbfb4638113c44f7ccbf2e
#
_cell.length_a   1.000
_cell.length_b   1.000
_cell.length_c   1.000
_cell.angle_alpha   90.00
_cell.angle_beta   90.00
_cell.angle_gamma   90.00
#
_symmetry.space_group_name_H-M   'P 1'
#
loop_
_entity.id
_entity.type
_entity.pdbx_description
1 polymer ?
#
loop_
_entity_poly.entity_id
_entity_poly.type
_entity_poly.pdbx_seq_one_letter_code
_entity_poly.pdbx_strand_id
1 'polypeptide(L)'
;MAAIQGIYAREILDSRGIPTIECTLWMDNGGIVVTSVPSGTSVGKYEALELRDKDPNHMNGKGVLTAVNNINTIIAPQLIGRDPANQEEIDNLMISLDGTPEKSRLGANAILGVSQAVLKAAALSANQPLYFYIQQRYQLVPDLYMPTCIFTIANGGEHGANNLDIQEFQVVPASHIDFLESLNIGVFMFHQFEEVLISKGAIHSTGIVGGFTPNLYSNSDLFEILVETVKTSPYTFAQDIFFGVDIAASTLMENGKYRLKDRSEPYSSEELLEYYRKLRDFYHVFYIEDPYEEDDLKAWQNISAELGETTKIVGDSLLVTNLEKTRKAIENKTCNTLLVKPNQTGTVTETIEVIKLARSAGWQIVMSHRSGETNDDFIADLAVGTGADYTKFGPPNRGERVAKYNRLLQIYTEMQQRQGETTKEKVRGMSHDLPGANDPSAKSAPTTEPPLAAEPTAAQPPPTPVAESAPPATTTPDVQ
;
A
#
# COMPACT_ATOMS: atom_id res chain seq x y z
N MET A 1 35.59 -0.16 4.81
CA MET A 1 34.24 -0.46 4.34
C MET A 1 33.89 -1.85 4.84
N ALA A 2 32.66 -2.08 5.30
CA ALA A 2 32.24 -3.39 5.78
C ALA A 2 31.99 -4.32 4.59
N ALA A 3 32.35 -5.60 4.71
CA ALA A 3 32.08 -6.60 3.68
C ALA A 3 31.02 -7.61 4.15
N ILE A 4 30.30 -8.17 3.21
CA ILE A 4 29.33 -9.25 3.46
C ILE A 4 30.08 -10.47 3.97
N GLN A 5 29.82 -10.89 5.20
CA GLN A 5 30.40 -12.08 5.82
C GLN A 5 29.57 -13.33 5.56
N GLY A 6 28.25 -13.17 5.49
CA GLY A 6 27.34 -14.28 5.24
C GLY A 6 25.93 -13.83 4.96
N ILE A 7 25.18 -14.69 4.29
CA ILE A 7 23.76 -14.53 4.00
C ILE A 7 23.08 -15.88 4.26
N TYR A 8 21.93 -15.84 4.93
CA TYR A 8 21.11 -17.01 5.20
C TYR A 8 19.62 -16.66 5.06
N ALA A 9 18.90 -17.52 4.40
CA ALA A 9 17.47 -17.39 4.26
C ALA A 9 16.73 -18.56 4.90
N ARG A 10 15.50 -18.30 5.33
CA ARG A 10 14.56 -19.31 5.81
C ARG A 10 13.15 -19.04 5.29
N GLU A 11 12.35 -20.09 5.29
CA GLU A 11 10.91 -19.96 5.06
C GLU A 11 10.23 -19.40 6.30
N ILE A 12 9.31 -18.45 6.11
CA ILE A 12 8.43 -17.88 7.12
C ILE A 12 6.99 -17.82 6.59
N LEU A 13 6.01 -17.39 7.38
CA LEU A 13 4.63 -17.19 6.93
C LEU A 13 4.32 -15.70 6.70
N ASP A 14 3.58 -15.43 5.64
CA ASP A 14 2.97 -14.13 5.40
C ASP A 14 1.66 -13.95 6.21
N SER A 15 1.03 -12.80 6.11
CA SER A 15 -0.21 -12.43 6.82
C SER A 15 -1.43 -13.32 6.49
N ARG A 16 -1.33 -14.16 5.46
CA ARG A 16 -2.36 -15.13 5.04
C ARG A 16 -2.02 -16.55 5.47
N GLY A 17 -0.91 -16.76 6.20
CA GLY A 17 -0.39 -18.08 6.52
C GLY A 17 0.19 -18.82 5.30
N ILE A 18 0.61 -18.09 4.26
CA ILE A 18 1.26 -18.63 3.08
C ILE A 18 2.77 -18.45 3.24
N PRO A 19 3.60 -19.46 2.91
CA PRO A 19 5.05 -19.36 2.99
C PRO A 19 5.64 -18.22 2.16
N THR A 20 6.63 -17.55 2.74
CA THR A 20 7.48 -16.56 2.07
C THR A 20 8.90 -16.61 2.66
N ILE A 21 9.78 -15.68 2.24
CA ILE A 21 11.20 -15.71 2.55
C ILE A 21 11.55 -14.61 3.56
N GLU A 22 12.34 -14.99 4.57
CA GLU A 22 13.13 -14.05 5.38
C GLU A 22 14.61 -14.26 5.07
N CYS A 23 15.33 -13.17 4.88
CA CYS A 23 16.77 -13.14 4.60
C CYS A 23 17.52 -12.38 5.69
N THR A 24 18.55 -12.99 6.23
CA THR A 24 19.50 -12.36 7.18
C THR A 24 20.85 -12.22 6.52
N LEU A 25 21.47 -11.04 6.65
CA LEU A 25 22.80 -10.73 6.15
C LEU A 25 23.68 -10.26 7.31
N TRP A 26 24.88 -10.85 7.42
CA TRP A 26 25.91 -10.47 8.37
C TRP A 26 27.08 -9.78 7.67
N MET A 27 27.65 -8.81 8.33
CA MET A 27 28.84 -8.07 7.88
C MET A 27 30.04 -8.38 8.78
N ASP A 28 31.24 -8.23 8.25
CA ASP A 28 32.50 -8.48 8.94
C ASP A 28 32.78 -7.52 10.12
N ASN A 29 32.10 -6.36 10.16
CA ASN A 29 32.10 -5.40 11.27
C ASN A 29 31.10 -5.75 12.39
N GLY A 30 30.43 -6.90 12.30
CA GLY A 30 29.41 -7.36 13.28
C GLY A 30 28.00 -6.82 13.03
N GLY A 31 27.79 -6.02 11.99
CA GLY A 31 26.43 -5.55 11.62
C GLY A 31 25.58 -6.71 11.11
N ILE A 32 24.29 -6.71 11.48
CA ILE A 32 23.31 -7.72 11.07
C ILE A 32 22.06 -7.00 10.59
N VAL A 33 21.50 -7.44 9.47
CA VAL A 33 20.22 -6.97 8.96
C VAL A 33 19.31 -8.16 8.64
N VAL A 34 18.02 -7.94 8.81
CA VAL A 34 16.98 -8.91 8.49
C VAL A 34 15.94 -8.23 7.58
N THR A 35 15.45 -8.95 6.61
CA THR A 35 14.36 -8.49 5.74
C THR A 35 13.50 -9.67 5.32
N SER A 36 12.24 -9.40 4.98
CA SER A 36 11.34 -10.41 4.44
C SER A 36 10.57 -9.90 3.22
N VAL A 37 10.21 -10.82 2.35
CA VAL A 37 9.61 -10.52 1.05
C VAL A 37 8.10 -10.71 1.12
N PRO A 38 7.28 -9.73 0.67
CA PRO A 38 5.84 -9.92 0.57
C PRO A 38 5.46 -10.80 -0.62
N SER A 39 4.21 -11.28 -0.64
CA SER A 39 3.68 -12.18 -1.67
C SER A 39 2.32 -11.73 -2.18
N GLY A 40 2.06 -11.80 -3.48
CA GLY A 40 0.78 -11.47 -4.10
C GLY A 40 -0.26 -12.59 -4.04
N THR A 41 -1.56 -12.26 -4.10
CA THR A 41 -2.65 -13.23 -4.36
C THR A 41 -2.87 -13.35 -5.86
N SER A 42 -3.19 -12.25 -6.50
CA SER A 42 -3.20 -12.08 -7.95
C SER A 42 -1.79 -11.76 -8.40
N VAL A 43 -1.21 -12.62 -9.22
CA VAL A 43 0.09 -12.38 -9.86
C VAL A 43 -0.22 -11.85 -11.26
N GLY A 44 0.19 -10.62 -11.55
CA GLY A 44 0.04 -10.02 -12.88
C GLY A 44 0.78 -10.87 -13.93
N LYS A 45 0.20 -10.99 -15.12
CA LYS A 45 0.72 -11.79 -16.26
C LYS A 45 2.20 -11.55 -16.57
N TYR A 46 2.71 -10.39 -16.20
CA TYR A 46 4.04 -9.91 -16.55
C TYR A 46 4.96 -9.66 -15.35
N GLU A 47 4.54 -10.08 -14.14
CA GLU A 47 5.39 -10.00 -12.95
C GLU A 47 6.57 -10.98 -13.04
N ALA A 48 7.69 -10.63 -12.43
CA ALA A 48 8.78 -11.58 -12.21
C ALA A 48 8.31 -12.76 -11.34
N LEU A 49 8.83 -13.95 -11.62
CA LEU A 49 8.30 -15.18 -11.05
C LEU A 49 8.62 -15.33 -9.56
N GLU A 50 7.60 -15.41 -8.75
CA GLU A 50 7.70 -15.88 -7.37
C GLU A 50 7.85 -17.43 -7.37
N LEU A 51 9.04 -17.91 -7.05
CA LEU A 51 9.35 -19.35 -7.12
C LEU A 51 8.68 -20.10 -5.96
N ARG A 52 7.82 -21.07 -6.30
CA ARG A 52 7.09 -21.96 -5.41
C ARG A 52 7.47 -23.41 -5.65
N ASP A 53 7.55 -24.22 -4.58
CA ASP A 53 7.99 -25.62 -4.63
C ASP A 53 7.01 -26.53 -5.38
N LYS A 54 5.72 -26.25 -5.32
CA LYS A 54 4.62 -27.07 -5.90
C LYS A 54 4.58 -28.50 -5.34
N ASP A 55 5.21 -28.75 -4.18
CA ASP A 55 5.13 -30.02 -3.47
C ASP A 55 3.84 -30.07 -2.62
N PRO A 56 2.85 -30.91 -2.95
CA PRO A 56 1.60 -30.97 -2.21
C PRO A 56 1.77 -31.43 -0.75
N ASN A 57 2.89 -32.07 -0.42
CA ASN A 57 3.18 -32.54 0.94
C ASN A 57 3.80 -31.44 1.83
N HIS A 58 4.22 -30.31 1.24
CA HIS A 58 4.75 -29.16 1.96
C HIS A 58 3.90 -27.91 1.72
N MET A 59 3.25 -27.42 2.78
CA MET A 59 2.43 -26.20 2.76
C MET A 59 1.43 -26.15 1.58
N ASN A 60 0.80 -27.29 1.25
CA ASN A 60 -0.16 -27.46 0.16
C ASN A 60 0.39 -26.98 -1.21
N GLY A 61 1.65 -27.22 -1.50
CA GLY A 61 2.30 -26.83 -2.75
C GLY A 61 2.76 -25.36 -2.80
N LYS A 62 2.55 -24.62 -1.72
CA LYS A 62 2.88 -23.18 -1.65
C LYS A 62 4.25 -22.89 -0.99
N GLY A 63 5.04 -23.91 -0.63
CA GLY A 63 6.36 -23.79 -0.04
C GLY A 63 7.34 -22.98 -0.90
N VAL A 64 8.40 -22.44 -0.27
CA VAL A 64 9.46 -21.66 -0.92
C VAL A 64 10.86 -22.18 -0.60
N LEU A 65 10.98 -23.45 -0.19
CA LEU A 65 12.25 -24.06 0.18
C LEU A 65 13.26 -24.09 -0.97
N THR A 66 12.80 -24.23 -2.22
CA THR A 66 13.66 -24.14 -3.40
C THR A 66 14.29 -22.75 -3.53
N ALA A 67 13.50 -21.69 -3.37
CA ALA A 67 13.99 -20.32 -3.40
C ALA A 67 14.94 -20.02 -2.21
N VAL A 68 14.61 -20.52 -1.02
CA VAL A 68 15.49 -20.45 0.18
C VAL A 68 16.81 -21.16 -0.09
N ASN A 69 16.77 -22.38 -0.65
CA ASN A 69 18.00 -23.12 -1.01
C ASN A 69 18.82 -22.38 -2.06
N ASN A 70 18.19 -21.75 -3.05
CA ASN A 70 18.89 -20.94 -4.06
C ASN A 70 19.64 -19.76 -3.42
N ILE A 71 19.05 -19.10 -2.41
CA ILE A 71 19.78 -18.08 -1.64
C ILE A 71 20.98 -18.69 -0.94
N ASN A 72 20.76 -19.77 -0.15
CA ASN A 72 21.79 -20.29 0.75
C ASN A 72 22.96 -20.97 0.01
N THR A 73 22.70 -21.60 -1.15
CA THR A 73 23.72 -22.43 -1.84
C THR A 73 24.23 -21.82 -3.14
N ILE A 74 23.50 -20.92 -3.78
CA ILE A 74 23.89 -20.34 -5.08
C ILE A 74 24.25 -18.85 -4.92
N ILE A 75 23.34 -18.04 -4.35
CA ILE A 75 23.54 -16.59 -4.28
C ILE A 75 24.56 -16.22 -3.20
N ALA A 76 24.35 -16.66 -1.96
CA ALA A 76 25.15 -16.28 -0.81
C ALA A 76 26.68 -16.51 -1.02
N PRO A 77 27.14 -17.66 -1.55
CA PRO A 77 28.58 -17.89 -1.78
C PRO A 77 29.22 -16.88 -2.76
N GLN A 78 28.44 -16.32 -3.69
CA GLN A 78 28.92 -15.34 -4.68
C GLN A 78 29.06 -13.92 -4.10
N LEU A 79 28.43 -13.66 -2.95
CA LEU A 79 28.38 -12.33 -2.36
C LEU A 79 29.32 -12.15 -1.16
N ILE A 80 29.88 -13.21 -0.61
CA ILE A 80 30.84 -13.14 0.50
C ILE A 80 32.06 -12.31 0.09
N GLY A 81 32.46 -11.37 0.95
CA GLY A 81 33.56 -10.46 0.73
C GLY A 81 33.24 -9.22 -0.12
N ARG A 82 32.00 -9.12 -0.68
CA ARG A 82 31.58 -7.93 -1.44
C ARG A 82 31.17 -6.81 -0.50
N ASP A 83 31.35 -5.58 -0.98
CA ASP A 83 30.87 -4.38 -0.30
C ASP A 83 29.35 -4.19 -0.58
N PRO A 84 28.49 -4.15 0.45
CA PRO A 84 27.06 -3.94 0.25
C PRO A 84 26.72 -2.57 -0.38
N ALA A 85 27.63 -1.60 -0.34
CA ALA A 85 27.45 -0.33 -1.03
C ALA A 85 27.36 -0.47 -2.56
N ASN A 86 27.80 -1.59 -3.14
CA ASN A 86 27.74 -1.85 -4.58
C ASN A 86 26.43 -2.51 -5.01
N GLN A 87 25.29 -1.95 -4.60
CA GLN A 87 23.94 -2.49 -4.85
C GLN A 87 23.73 -2.93 -6.29
N GLU A 88 23.99 -2.05 -7.24
CA GLU A 88 23.76 -2.29 -8.66
C GLU A 88 24.61 -3.46 -9.19
N GLU A 89 25.87 -3.55 -8.80
CA GLU A 89 26.76 -4.67 -9.18
C GLU A 89 26.22 -6.00 -8.63
N ILE A 90 25.76 -6.00 -7.37
CA ILE A 90 25.23 -7.19 -6.70
C ILE A 90 23.91 -7.61 -7.35
N ASP A 91 22.99 -6.68 -7.61
CA ASP A 91 21.72 -7.00 -8.25
C ASP A 91 21.93 -7.53 -9.67
N ASN A 92 22.81 -6.92 -10.48
CA ASN A 92 23.16 -7.38 -11.81
C ASN A 92 23.84 -8.76 -11.81
N LEU A 93 24.67 -9.05 -10.80
CA LEU A 93 25.22 -10.38 -10.62
C LEU A 93 24.11 -11.43 -10.38
N MET A 94 23.14 -11.13 -9.50
CA MET A 94 22.03 -12.04 -9.23
C MET A 94 21.14 -12.26 -10.44
N ILE A 95 20.85 -11.21 -11.21
CA ILE A 95 20.13 -11.28 -12.49
C ILE A 95 20.89 -12.18 -13.49
N SER A 96 22.20 -11.99 -13.60
CA SER A 96 23.06 -12.81 -14.47
C SER A 96 23.14 -14.27 -14.02
N LEU A 97 23.16 -14.51 -12.70
CA LEU A 97 23.11 -15.86 -12.14
C LEU A 97 21.77 -16.54 -12.44
N ASP A 98 20.66 -15.82 -12.45
CA ASP A 98 19.38 -16.36 -12.86
C ASP A 98 19.34 -16.65 -14.36
N GLY A 99 19.69 -15.68 -15.17
CA GLY A 99 19.82 -15.81 -16.63
C GLY A 99 18.50 -15.91 -17.38
N THR A 100 17.34 -15.69 -16.71
CA THR A 100 16.01 -15.67 -17.35
C THR A 100 15.36 -14.30 -17.18
N PRO A 101 14.55 -13.83 -18.16
CA PRO A 101 13.89 -12.53 -18.05
C PRO A 101 12.98 -12.40 -16.84
N GLU A 102 12.24 -13.47 -16.52
CA GLU A 102 11.25 -13.51 -15.43
C GLU A 102 11.86 -13.94 -14.09
N LYS A 103 13.19 -14.10 -13.98
CA LYS A 103 13.89 -14.60 -12.79
C LYS A 103 13.35 -15.98 -12.33
N SER A 104 13.03 -16.85 -13.30
CA SER A 104 12.34 -18.10 -13.04
C SER A 104 13.24 -19.24 -12.52
N ARG A 105 14.58 -19.09 -12.62
CA ARG A 105 15.52 -20.12 -12.17
C ARG A 105 15.84 -20.02 -10.69
N LEU A 106 16.16 -18.83 -10.18
CA LEU A 106 16.45 -18.59 -8.77
C LEU A 106 15.21 -18.17 -8.00
N GLY A 107 14.29 -17.49 -8.66
CA GLY A 107 13.08 -16.89 -8.10
C GLY A 107 13.24 -15.40 -7.80
N ALA A 108 12.31 -14.59 -8.27
CA ALA A 108 12.30 -13.15 -7.97
C ALA A 108 12.19 -12.88 -6.45
N ASN A 109 11.49 -13.73 -5.71
CA ASN A 109 11.42 -13.68 -4.25
C ASN A 109 12.78 -13.94 -3.57
N ALA A 110 13.57 -14.88 -4.10
CA ALA A 110 14.92 -15.12 -3.59
C ALA A 110 15.86 -13.93 -3.87
N ILE A 111 15.84 -13.44 -5.09
CA ILE A 111 16.68 -12.31 -5.52
C ILE A 111 16.32 -11.04 -4.73
N LEU A 112 15.03 -10.72 -4.59
CA LEU A 112 14.59 -9.54 -3.85
C LEU A 112 14.97 -9.60 -2.37
N GLY A 113 14.83 -10.76 -1.71
CA GLY A 113 15.21 -10.90 -0.31
C GLY A 113 16.67 -10.54 -0.06
N VAL A 114 17.56 -10.96 -0.96
CA VAL A 114 18.98 -10.59 -0.89
C VAL A 114 19.20 -9.12 -1.26
N SER A 115 18.57 -8.62 -2.31
CA SER A 115 18.70 -7.23 -2.78
C SER A 115 18.29 -6.23 -1.69
N GLN A 116 17.19 -6.47 -0.98
CA GLN A 116 16.73 -5.65 0.15
C GLN A 116 17.72 -5.72 1.34
N ALA A 117 18.22 -6.93 1.66
CA ALA A 117 19.20 -7.12 2.72
C ALA A 117 20.50 -6.35 2.43
N VAL A 118 20.96 -6.36 1.19
CA VAL A 118 22.14 -5.60 0.75
C VAL A 118 21.94 -4.10 0.95
N LEU A 119 20.78 -3.54 0.57
CA LEU A 119 20.52 -2.12 0.77
C LEU A 119 20.44 -1.73 2.25
N LYS A 120 19.79 -2.55 3.09
CA LYS A 120 19.77 -2.36 4.55
C LYS A 120 21.20 -2.43 5.13
N ALA A 121 22.02 -3.37 4.67
CA ALA A 121 23.42 -3.52 5.12
C ALA A 121 24.29 -2.32 4.71
N ALA A 122 24.10 -1.79 3.51
CA ALA A 122 24.79 -0.60 3.04
C ALA A 122 24.46 0.63 3.89
N ALA A 123 23.19 0.85 4.19
CA ALA A 123 22.74 1.94 5.07
C ALA A 123 23.32 1.81 6.49
N LEU A 124 23.29 0.58 7.06
CA LEU A 124 23.87 0.29 8.37
C LEU A 124 25.38 0.53 8.38
N SER A 125 26.10 0.11 7.34
CA SER A 125 27.55 0.35 7.20
C SER A 125 27.90 1.83 7.11
N ALA A 126 27.01 2.64 6.50
CA ALA A 126 27.14 4.08 6.42
C ALA A 126 26.71 4.80 7.73
N ASN A 127 26.22 4.05 8.72
CA ASN A 127 25.64 4.58 9.96
C ASN A 127 24.53 5.60 9.69
N GLN A 128 23.66 5.29 8.73
CA GLN A 128 22.55 6.13 8.30
C GLN A 128 21.23 5.38 8.42
N PRO A 129 20.10 6.07 8.75
CA PRO A 129 18.77 5.53 8.55
C PRO A 129 18.56 5.17 7.08
N LEU A 130 17.81 4.08 6.83
CA LEU A 130 17.67 3.53 5.49
C LEU A 130 17.07 4.53 4.50
N TYR A 131 15.97 5.23 4.87
CA TYR A 131 15.33 6.23 4.01
C TYR A 131 16.27 7.36 3.60
N PHE A 132 17.14 7.79 4.52
CA PHE A 132 18.10 8.86 4.27
C PHE A 132 19.25 8.38 3.37
N TYR A 133 19.75 7.14 3.60
CA TYR A 133 20.73 6.51 2.71
C TYR A 133 20.21 6.38 1.29
N ILE A 134 18.95 5.95 1.11
CA ILE A 134 18.30 5.84 -0.20
C ILE A 134 18.26 7.21 -0.90
N GLN A 135 17.80 8.24 -0.20
CA GLN A 135 17.74 9.61 -0.78
C GLN A 135 19.13 10.10 -1.21
N GLN A 136 20.15 9.94 -0.36
CA GLN A 136 21.49 10.39 -0.66
C GLN A 136 22.12 9.64 -1.84
N ARG A 137 21.88 8.35 -1.92
CA ARG A 137 22.42 7.50 -2.96
C ARG A 137 21.79 7.75 -4.33
N TYR A 138 20.47 7.84 -4.39
CA TYR A 138 19.75 7.87 -5.66
C TYR A 138 19.29 9.26 -6.09
N GLN A 139 19.19 10.20 -5.17
CA GLN A 139 18.88 11.62 -5.40
C GLN A 139 17.66 11.84 -6.33
N LEU A 140 16.60 11.05 -6.12
CA LEU A 140 15.38 11.12 -6.93
C LEU A 140 14.54 12.36 -6.62
N VAL A 141 14.70 12.91 -5.43
CA VAL A 141 14.10 14.16 -4.98
C VAL A 141 15.15 15.00 -4.27
N PRO A 142 15.09 16.34 -4.37
CA PRO A 142 16.06 17.22 -3.75
C PRO A 142 15.96 17.20 -2.21
N ASP A 143 14.72 17.21 -1.69
CA ASP A 143 14.42 17.22 -0.26
C ASP A 143 13.54 16.02 0.10
N LEU A 144 13.72 15.50 1.31
CA LEU A 144 12.84 14.48 1.88
C LEU A 144 11.50 15.10 2.30
N TYR A 145 10.43 14.39 2.05
CA TYR A 145 9.07 14.71 2.52
C TYR A 145 8.31 13.42 2.84
N MET A 146 7.27 13.57 3.67
CA MET A 146 6.40 12.44 3.99
C MET A 146 5.37 12.24 2.86
N PRO A 147 5.15 11.00 2.42
CA PRO A 147 4.10 10.70 1.43
C PRO A 147 2.71 10.85 2.04
N THR A 148 1.71 11.20 1.20
CA THR A 148 0.30 11.09 1.59
C THR A 148 -0.10 9.63 1.69
N CYS A 149 -0.71 9.22 2.81
CA CYS A 149 -1.18 7.86 3.00
C CYS A 149 -2.56 7.65 2.37
N ILE A 150 -2.70 6.64 1.51
CA ILE A 150 -3.98 6.15 1.00
C ILE A 150 -4.43 4.99 1.89
N PHE A 151 -5.61 5.08 2.48
CA PHE A 151 -6.12 4.10 3.42
C PHE A 151 -7.22 3.26 2.79
N THR A 152 -7.04 1.96 2.70
CA THR A 152 -8.12 1.04 2.33
C THR A 152 -9.12 0.98 3.49
N ILE A 153 -10.40 1.30 3.22
CA ILE A 153 -11.47 1.24 4.22
C ILE A 153 -12.27 -0.05 4.05
N ALA A 154 -12.65 -0.37 2.82
CA ALA A 154 -13.43 -1.56 2.54
C ALA A 154 -12.90 -2.34 1.34
N ASN A 155 -13.21 -3.62 1.30
CA ASN A 155 -12.78 -4.56 0.27
C ASN A 155 -13.98 -5.23 -0.41
N GLY A 156 -13.90 -5.33 -1.72
CA GLY A 156 -14.71 -6.21 -2.55
C GLY A 156 -13.84 -7.14 -3.39
N GLY A 157 -14.35 -7.62 -4.51
CA GLY A 157 -13.63 -8.51 -5.42
C GLY A 157 -12.93 -9.67 -4.70
N GLU A 158 -11.72 -9.99 -5.12
CA GLU A 158 -10.89 -11.06 -4.53
C GLU A 158 -10.38 -10.75 -3.11
N HIS A 159 -10.36 -9.49 -2.69
CA HIS A 159 -9.95 -9.08 -1.36
C HIS A 159 -11.08 -9.18 -0.32
N GLY A 160 -12.33 -9.29 -0.76
CA GLY A 160 -13.53 -9.36 0.06
C GLY A 160 -14.33 -10.64 -0.13
N ALA A 161 -15.65 -10.54 0.08
CA ALA A 161 -16.59 -11.66 -0.08
C ALA A 161 -17.08 -11.83 -1.53
N ASN A 162 -16.52 -11.11 -2.47
CA ASN A 162 -16.90 -11.06 -3.88
C ASN A 162 -18.40 -10.68 -4.11
N ASN A 163 -18.99 -9.92 -3.21
CA ASN A 163 -20.33 -9.36 -3.36
C ASN A 163 -20.29 -7.96 -4.01
N LEU A 164 -19.21 -7.20 -3.79
CA LEU A 164 -18.90 -5.94 -4.46
C LEU A 164 -17.89 -6.19 -5.58
N ASP A 165 -17.90 -5.37 -6.63
CA ASP A 165 -17.02 -5.56 -7.80
C ASP A 165 -15.67 -4.85 -7.60
N ILE A 166 -15.68 -3.63 -7.07
CA ILE A 166 -14.48 -2.84 -6.81
C ILE A 166 -13.68 -3.52 -5.70
N GLN A 167 -12.39 -3.79 -5.97
CA GLN A 167 -11.53 -4.57 -5.07
C GLN A 167 -11.17 -3.82 -3.80
N GLU A 168 -10.90 -2.49 -3.90
CA GLU A 168 -10.62 -1.65 -2.74
C GLU A 168 -11.33 -0.30 -2.84
N PHE A 169 -11.95 0.11 -1.73
CA PHE A 169 -12.49 1.44 -1.52
C PHE A 169 -11.61 2.16 -0.51
N GLN A 170 -11.14 3.34 -0.90
CA GLN A 170 -10.06 4.01 -0.21
C GLN A 170 -10.44 5.44 0.18
N VAL A 171 -9.83 5.91 1.27
CA VAL A 171 -9.82 7.31 1.69
C VAL A 171 -8.46 7.89 1.37
N VAL A 172 -8.45 9.04 0.71
CA VAL A 172 -7.27 9.79 0.31
C VAL A 172 -7.33 11.16 0.97
N PRO A 173 -6.57 11.40 2.05
CA PRO A 173 -6.43 12.75 2.62
C PRO A 173 -5.84 13.70 1.59
N ALA A 174 -6.24 14.97 1.62
CA ALA A 174 -5.71 15.98 0.72
C ALA A 174 -4.22 16.22 0.99
N SER A 175 -3.45 16.47 -0.06
CA SER A 175 -2.00 16.63 0.02
C SER A 175 -1.52 17.90 0.73
N HIS A 176 -2.42 18.85 1.01
CA HIS A 176 -2.10 20.04 1.83
C HIS A 176 -2.16 19.76 3.34
N ILE A 177 -2.72 18.62 3.74
CA ILE A 177 -2.82 18.19 5.14
C ILE A 177 -1.47 17.60 5.56
N ASP A 178 -1.01 17.96 6.75
CA ASP A 178 0.25 17.42 7.26
C ASP A 178 0.15 15.90 7.52
N PHE A 179 1.32 15.26 7.63
CA PHE A 179 1.40 13.80 7.72
C PHE A 179 0.66 13.22 8.95
N LEU A 180 0.80 13.86 10.12
CA LEU A 180 0.15 13.35 11.34
C LEU A 180 -1.37 13.46 11.24
N GLU A 181 -1.85 14.59 10.73
CA GLU A 181 -3.28 14.79 10.52
C GLU A 181 -3.82 13.88 9.40
N SER A 182 -3.06 13.66 8.34
CA SER A 182 -3.38 12.67 7.31
C SER A 182 -3.56 11.25 7.89
N LEU A 183 -2.67 10.85 8.81
CA LEU A 183 -2.77 9.57 9.50
C LEU A 183 -4.00 9.53 10.43
N ASN A 184 -4.26 10.64 11.15
CA ASN A 184 -5.44 10.78 12.01
C ASN A 184 -6.75 10.64 11.21
N ILE A 185 -6.84 11.26 10.02
CA ILE A 185 -7.97 11.09 9.10
C ILE A 185 -8.17 9.61 8.77
N GLY A 186 -7.12 8.90 8.38
CA GLY A 186 -7.22 7.49 8.01
C GLY A 186 -7.74 6.61 9.15
N VAL A 187 -7.20 6.80 10.36
CA VAL A 187 -7.62 6.07 11.57
C VAL A 187 -9.05 6.41 11.95
N PHE A 188 -9.39 7.72 11.96
CA PHE A 188 -10.74 8.18 12.26
C PHE A 188 -11.76 7.59 11.29
N MET A 189 -11.52 7.72 9.99
CA MET A 189 -12.41 7.22 8.95
C MET A 189 -12.60 5.71 9.03
N PHE A 190 -11.55 4.96 9.37
CA PHE A 190 -11.65 3.51 9.51
C PHE A 190 -12.59 3.11 10.67
N HIS A 191 -12.41 3.68 11.85
CA HIS A 191 -13.26 3.38 13.01
C HIS A 191 -14.67 3.93 12.85
N GLN A 192 -14.83 5.14 12.32
CA GLN A 192 -16.14 5.72 12.11
C GLN A 192 -16.97 4.96 11.06
N PHE A 193 -16.30 4.41 10.03
CA PHE A 193 -16.96 3.55 9.06
C PHE A 193 -17.50 2.27 9.70
N GLU A 194 -16.76 1.67 10.65
CA GLU A 194 -17.24 0.53 11.45
C GLU A 194 -18.51 0.88 12.22
N GLU A 195 -18.52 2.02 12.92
CA GLU A 195 -19.69 2.48 13.67
C GLU A 195 -20.92 2.71 12.77
N VAL A 196 -20.73 3.26 11.57
CA VAL A 196 -21.81 3.42 10.60
C VAL A 196 -22.33 2.06 10.12
N LEU A 197 -21.45 1.08 9.83
CA LEU A 197 -21.87 -0.28 9.48
C LEU A 197 -22.68 -0.93 10.62
N ILE A 198 -22.23 -0.83 11.86
CA ILE A 198 -22.94 -1.34 13.04
C ILE A 198 -24.33 -0.70 13.17
N SER A 199 -24.43 0.62 13.02
CA SER A 199 -25.71 1.34 13.11
C SER A 199 -26.72 0.89 12.07
N LYS A 200 -26.24 0.44 10.90
CA LYS A 200 -27.06 -0.09 9.80
C LYS A 200 -27.33 -1.60 9.93
N GLY A 201 -26.79 -2.27 10.96
CA GLY A 201 -26.89 -3.72 11.11
C GLY A 201 -26.15 -4.50 10.00
N ALA A 202 -25.17 -3.86 9.35
CA ALA A 202 -24.34 -4.49 8.32
C ALA A 202 -23.20 -5.30 8.92
N ILE A 203 -22.70 -6.29 8.15
CA ILE A 203 -21.51 -7.05 8.53
C ILE A 203 -20.30 -6.10 8.53
N HIS A 204 -19.54 -6.13 9.62
CA HIS A 204 -18.33 -5.32 9.83
C HIS A 204 -17.07 -6.18 10.06
N SER A 205 -17.06 -7.42 9.57
CA SER A 205 -15.84 -8.23 9.50
C SER A 205 -14.90 -7.71 8.41
N THR A 206 -13.60 -8.02 8.58
CA THR A 206 -12.56 -7.56 7.64
C THR A 206 -12.09 -8.67 6.70
N GLY A 207 -11.72 -8.28 5.48
CA GLY A 207 -11.16 -9.16 4.45
C GLY A 207 -9.68 -9.51 4.68
N ILE A 208 -9.08 -10.17 3.66
CA ILE A 208 -7.70 -10.68 3.74
C ILE A 208 -6.65 -9.59 3.89
N VAL A 209 -6.90 -8.37 3.40
CA VAL A 209 -5.98 -7.23 3.55
C VAL A 209 -6.33 -6.33 4.73
N GLY A 210 -7.51 -6.53 5.35
CA GLY A 210 -7.93 -5.85 6.58
C GLY A 210 -9.01 -4.78 6.42
N GLY A 211 -9.43 -4.43 5.20
CA GLY A 211 -10.61 -3.57 4.96
C GLY A 211 -11.91 -4.30 5.28
N PHE A 212 -12.96 -3.55 5.61
CA PHE A 212 -14.28 -4.12 5.90
C PHE A 212 -14.89 -4.79 4.67
N THR A 213 -15.65 -5.86 4.88
CA THR A 213 -16.32 -6.63 3.82
C THR A 213 -17.82 -6.71 4.09
N PRO A 214 -18.53 -5.57 4.02
CA PRO A 214 -19.96 -5.54 4.35
C PRO A 214 -20.80 -6.29 3.32
N ASN A 215 -21.92 -6.82 3.76
CA ASN A 215 -22.89 -7.55 2.94
C ASN A 215 -23.83 -6.60 2.15
N LEU A 216 -23.24 -5.68 1.38
CA LEU A 216 -23.96 -4.74 0.55
C LEU A 216 -24.25 -5.32 -0.83
N TYR A 217 -25.20 -4.72 -1.56
CA TYR A 217 -25.68 -5.21 -2.84
C TYR A 217 -25.00 -4.55 -4.04
N SER A 218 -24.48 -3.32 -3.86
CA SER A 218 -23.86 -2.56 -4.94
C SER A 218 -22.64 -1.77 -4.46
N ASN A 219 -21.76 -1.41 -5.40
CA ASN A 219 -20.65 -0.49 -5.14
C ASN A 219 -21.15 0.89 -4.68
N SER A 220 -22.31 1.34 -5.22
CA SER A 220 -22.93 2.62 -4.84
C SER A 220 -23.36 2.64 -3.37
N ASP A 221 -23.91 1.53 -2.84
CA ASP A 221 -24.31 1.46 -1.42
C ASP A 221 -23.10 1.72 -0.51
N LEU A 222 -21.92 1.21 -0.89
CA LEU A 222 -20.69 1.41 -0.11
C LEU A 222 -20.23 2.87 -0.20
N PHE A 223 -20.28 3.51 -1.37
CA PHE A 223 -19.97 4.94 -1.50
C PHE A 223 -20.89 5.81 -0.66
N GLU A 224 -22.20 5.52 -0.62
CA GLU A 224 -23.14 6.26 0.23
C GLU A 224 -22.78 6.13 1.72
N ILE A 225 -22.35 4.95 2.18
CA ILE A 225 -21.87 4.75 3.55
C ILE A 225 -20.57 5.54 3.80
N LEU A 226 -19.63 5.54 2.85
CA LEU A 226 -18.42 6.35 2.95
C LEU A 226 -18.73 7.85 3.05
N VAL A 227 -19.65 8.37 2.23
CA VAL A 227 -20.12 9.76 2.29
C VAL A 227 -20.77 10.07 3.64
N GLU A 228 -21.62 9.15 4.15
CA GLU A 228 -22.21 9.29 5.48
C GLU A 228 -21.11 9.34 6.57
N THR A 229 -20.12 8.47 6.46
CA THR A 229 -18.96 8.44 7.39
C THR A 229 -18.23 9.78 7.39
N VAL A 230 -17.94 10.36 6.21
CA VAL A 230 -17.28 11.67 6.13
C VAL A 230 -18.15 12.76 6.79
N LYS A 231 -19.48 12.73 6.60
CA LYS A 231 -20.40 13.72 7.21
C LYS A 231 -20.39 13.70 8.75
N THR A 232 -20.00 12.59 9.37
CA THR A 232 -19.87 12.49 10.84
C THR A 232 -18.49 12.97 11.34
N SER A 233 -17.57 13.25 10.43
CA SER A 233 -16.21 13.71 10.73
C SER A 233 -16.12 15.24 10.85
N PRO A 234 -15.06 15.77 11.48
CA PRO A 234 -14.77 17.20 11.46
C PRO A 234 -14.21 17.70 10.12
N TYR A 235 -13.98 16.80 9.15
CA TYR A 235 -13.33 17.09 7.88
C TYR A 235 -14.33 17.40 6.77
N THR A 236 -13.92 18.24 5.81
CA THR A 236 -14.74 18.65 4.67
C THR A 236 -14.53 17.69 3.49
N PHE A 237 -15.62 17.06 3.03
CA PHE A 237 -15.59 16.21 1.83
C PHE A 237 -15.22 17.03 0.59
N ALA A 238 -14.43 16.46 -0.30
CA ALA A 238 -13.89 17.10 -1.51
C ALA A 238 -12.96 18.30 -1.26
N GLN A 239 -12.53 18.52 -0.02
CA GLN A 239 -11.52 19.50 0.36
C GLN A 239 -10.41 18.86 1.18
N ASP A 240 -10.76 18.18 2.29
CA ASP A 240 -9.80 17.50 3.18
C ASP A 240 -9.71 16.01 2.88
N ILE A 241 -10.79 15.42 2.38
CA ILE A 241 -10.94 13.99 2.10
C ILE A 241 -11.47 13.78 0.69
N PHE A 242 -10.80 12.91 -0.05
CA PHE A 242 -11.22 12.37 -1.34
C PHE A 242 -11.33 10.84 -1.25
N PHE A 243 -12.01 10.23 -2.21
CA PHE A 243 -12.03 8.78 -2.33
C PHE A 243 -11.08 8.29 -3.41
N GLY A 244 -10.62 7.05 -3.22
CA GLY A 244 -9.87 6.29 -4.19
C GLY A 244 -10.49 4.90 -4.38
N VAL A 245 -10.19 4.28 -5.51
CA VAL A 245 -10.60 2.93 -5.83
C VAL A 245 -9.46 2.16 -6.49
N ASP A 246 -9.37 0.88 -6.14
CA ASP A 246 -8.67 -0.13 -6.94
C ASP A 246 -9.75 -1.01 -7.59
N ILE A 247 -9.89 -0.90 -8.89
CA ILE A 247 -10.92 -1.63 -9.64
C ILE A 247 -10.49 -3.09 -9.89
N ALA A 248 -9.20 -3.31 -10.12
CA ALA A 248 -8.65 -4.59 -10.57
C ALA A 248 -9.44 -5.15 -11.79
N ALA A 249 -9.67 -4.30 -12.80
CA ALA A 249 -10.63 -4.54 -13.87
C ALA A 249 -10.34 -5.78 -14.72
N SER A 250 -9.11 -6.30 -14.72
CA SER A 250 -8.77 -7.57 -15.36
C SER A 250 -9.60 -8.75 -14.80
N THR A 251 -9.99 -8.69 -13.51
CA THR A 251 -10.84 -9.69 -12.86
C THR A 251 -12.30 -9.61 -13.27
N LEU A 252 -12.72 -8.50 -13.85
CA LEU A 252 -14.08 -8.23 -14.31
C LEU A 252 -14.27 -8.53 -15.81
N MET A 253 -13.19 -8.90 -16.52
CA MET A 253 -13.21 -9.13 -17.96
C MET A 253 -13.96 -10.42 -18.32
N GLU A 254 -14.99 -10.29 -19.15
CA GLU A 254 -15.80 -11.38 -19.66
C GLU A 254 -16.12 -11.15 -21.15
N ASN A 255 -15.58 -12.00 -22.02
CA ASN A 255 -15.80 -11.94 -23.45
C ASN A 255 -15.54 -10.56 -24.10
N GLY A 256 -14.48 -9.87 -23.66
CA GLY A 256 -14.09 -8.55 -24.17
C GLY A 256 -14.92 -7.39 -23.62
N LYS A 257 -15.67 -7.60 -22.54
CA LYS A 257 -16.46 -6.59 -21.82
C LYS A 257 -16.25 -6.74 -20.31
N TYR A 258 -16.67 -5.74 -19.55
CA TYR A 258 -16.50 -5.69 -18.10
C TYR A 258 -17.81 -5.99 -17.37
N ARG A 259 -17.84 -7.07 -16.60
CA ARG A 259 -19.01 -7.50 -15.84
C ARG A 259 -19.00 -6.89 -14.44
N LEU A 260 -19.89 -5.92 -14.21
CA LEU A 260 -20.21 -5.42 -12.88
C LEU A 260 -21.62 -5.91 -12.50
N LYS A 261 -21.88 -6.12 -11.21
CA LYS A 261 -23.13 -6.67 -10.67
C LYS A 261 -24.28 -5.66 -10.62
N ASP A 262 -23.97 -4.38 -10.82
CA ASP A 262 -24.93 -3.28 -10.80
C ASP A 262 -25.93 -3.29 -11.97
N ARG A 263 -25.62 -4.05 -13.04
CA ARG A 263 -26.53 -4.27 -14.18
C ARG A 263 -26.38 -5.65 -14.81
N SER A 264 -27.41 -6.08 -15.56
CA SER A 264 -27.45 -7.39 -16.24
C SER A 264 -26.47 -7.50 -17.41
N GLU A 265 -26.26 -6.41 -18.16
CA GLU A 265 -25.41 -6.41 -19.36
C GLU A 265 -24.00 -5.93 -19.01
N PRO A 266 -22.92 -6.61 -19.50
CA PRO A 266 -21.55 -6.16 -19.30
C PRO A 266 -21.31 -4.80 -19.95
N TYR A 267 -20.43 -4.00 -19.34
CA TYR A 267 -20.00 -2.70 -19.85
C TYR A 267 -19.02 -2.87 -21.02
N SER A 268 -19.17 -2.06 -22.06
CA SER A 268 -18.06 -1.78 -22.99
C SER A 268 -17.03 -0.86 -22.30
N SER A 269 -15.85 -0.71 -22.89
CA SER A 269 -14.82 0.20 -22.35
C SER A 269 -15.31 1.65 -22.27
N GLU A 270 -16.11 2.10 -23.26
CA GLU A 270 -16.69 3.45 -23.27
C GLU A 270 -17.76 3.63 -22.19
N GLU A 271 -18.61 2.64 -21.99
CA GLU A 271 -19.62 2.68 -20.93
C GLU A 271 -18.98 2.65 -19.53
N LEU A 272 -17.87 1.93 -19.39
CA LEU A 272 -17.10 1.89 -18.13
C LEU A 272 -16.39 3.24 -17.87
N LEU A 273 -15.93 3.94 -18.92
CA LEU A 273 -15.41 5.31 -18.79
C LEU A 273 -16.49 6.26 -18.23
N GLU A 274 -17.74 6.14 -18.72
CA GLU A 274 -18.85 6.93 -18.21
C GLU A 274 -19.18 6.59 -16.75
N TYR A 275 -19.01 5.32 -16.34
CA TYR A 275 -19.13 4.91 -14.94
C TYR A 275 -18.09 5.59 -14.07
N TYR A 276 -16.82 5.63 -14.48
CA TYR A 276 -15.76 6.31 -13.75
C TYR A 276 -15.95 7.83 -13.67
N ARG A 277 -16.48 8.43 -14.75
CA ARG A 277 -16.85 9.85 -14.75
C ARG A 277 -17.88 10.14 -13.66
N LYS A 278 -18.89 9.28 -13.52
CA LYS A 278 -19.91 9.40 -12.46
C LYS A 278 -19.29 9.22 -11.07
N LEU A 279 -18.38 8.26 -10.86
CA LEU A 279 -17.69 8.11 -9.59
C LEU A 279 -16.90 9.37 -9.21
N ARG A 280 -16.18 9.96 -10.18
CA ARG A 280 -15.48 11.23 -9.95
C ARG A 280 -16.46 12.37 -9.59
N ASP A 281 -17.51 12.53 -10.36
CA ASP A 281 -18.40 13.69 -10.26
C ASP A 281 -19.30 13.64 -9.03
N PHE A 282 -19.80 12.45 -8.64
CA PHE A 282 -20.71 12.30 -7.51
C PHE A 282 -20.02 11.96 -6.19
N TYR A 283 -18.92 11.19 -6.23
CA TYR A 283 -18.23 10.73 -5.03
C TYR A 283 -16.80 11.29 -4.89
N HIS A 284 -16.42 12.25 -5.73
CA HIS A 284 -15.10 12.88 -5.72
C HIS A 284 -13.96 11.86 -5.69
N VAL A 285 -14.07 10.81 -6.52
CA VAL A 285 -13.03 9.82 -6.69
C VAL A 285 -11.86 10.47 -7.42
N PHE A 286 -10.76 10.62 -6.68
CA PHE A 286 -9.53 11.28 -7.13
C PHE A 286 -8.49 10.28 -7.65
N TYR A 287 -8.54 9.02 -7.21
CA TYR A 287 -7.56 7.98 -7.47
C TYR A 287 -8.28 6.76 -8.04
N ILE A 288 -7.89 6.32 -9.23
CA ILE A 288 -8.46 5.14 -9.90
C ILE A 288 -7.31 4.24 -10.34
N GLU A 289 -7.16 3.11 -9.67
CA GLU A 289 -6.16 2.08 -9.95
C GLU A 289 -6.77 0.97 -10.80
N ASP A 290 -6.01 0.53 -11.81
CA ASP A 290 -6.36 -0.54 -12.76
C ASP A 290 -7.81 -0.46 -13.28
N PRO A 291 -8.19 0.68 -13.92
CA PRO A 291 -9.55 0.89 -14.43
C PRO A 291 -9.94 -0.05 -15.58
N TYR A 292 -8.97 -0.64 -16.26
CA TYR A 292 -9.16 -1.54 -17.39
C TYR A 292 -8.21 -2.74 -17.32
N GLU A 293 -8.53 -3.77 -18.08
CA GLU A 293 -7.62 -4.90 -18.33
C GLU A 293 -6.31 -4.39 -18.93
N GLU A 294 -5.19 -5.03 -18.58
CA GLU A 294 -3.84 -4.54 -18.88
C GLU A 294 -3.48 -4.46 -20.37
N ASP A 295 -4.19 -5.16 -21.25
CA ASP A 295 -3.97 -5.13 -22.69
C ASP A 295 -4.98 -4.22 -23.44
N ASP A 296 -6.02 -3.66 -22.78
CA ASP A 296 -6.98 -2.70 -23.35
C ASP A 296 -6.38 -1.28 -23.44
N LEU A 297 -5.26 -1.13 -24.12
CA LEU A 297 -4.50 0.12 -24.18
C LEU A 297 -5.31 1.31 -24.68
N LYS A 298 -6.31 1.06 -25.54
CA LYS A 298 -7.17 2.13 -26.05
C LYS A 298 -8.06 2.73 -24.98
N ALA A 299 -8.63 1.89 -24.11
CA ALA A 299 -9.43 2.36 -22.99
C ALA A 299 -8.57 3.14 -21.98
N TRP A 300 -7.36 2.65 -21.70
CA TRP A 300 -6.38 3.35 -20.87
C TRP A 300 -6.03 4.74 -21.42
N GLN A 301 -5.81 4.88 -22.73
CA GLN A 301 -5.56 6.17 -23.37
C GLN A 301 -6.77 7.11 -23.22
N ASN A 302 -7.99 6.58 -23.42
CA ASN A 302 -9.21 7.38 -23.36
C ASN A 302 -9.44 7.93 -21.93
N ILE A 303 -9.34 7.10 -20.89
CA ILE A 303 -9.52 7.57 -19.50
C ILE A 303 -8.44 8.59 -19.11
N SER A 304 -7.19 8.36 -19.50
CA SER A 304 -6.10 9.30 -19.21
C SER A 304 -6.28 10.64 -19.91
N ALA A 305 -6.74 10.64 -21.16
CA ALA A 305 -7.03 11.87 -21.89
C ALA A 305 -8.19 12.65 -21.29
N GLU A 306 -9.19 11.96 -20.73
CA GLU A 306 -10.41 12.58 -20.29
C GLU A 306 -10.40 12.95 -18.79
N LEU A 307 -9.88 12.07 -17.94
CA LEU A 307 -9.89 12.25 -16.48
C LEU A 307 -8.51 12.58 -15.90
N GLY A 308 -7.42 12.34 -16.63
CA GLY A 308 -6.06 12.39 -16.10
C GLY A 308 -5.57 13.78 -15.66
N GLU A 309 -6.24 14.86 -16.04
CA GLU A 309 -5.92 16.19 -15.54
C GLU A 309 -6.30 16.38 -14.08
N THR A 310 -7.41 15.79 -13.65
CA THR A 310 -7.98 15.94 -12.30
C THR A 310 -7.97 14.67 -11.47
N THR A 311 -7.64 13.52 -12.07
CA THR A 311 -7.70 12.20 -11.43
C THR A 311 -6.38 11.46 -11.63
N LYS A 312 -5.92 10.75 -10.61
CA LYS A 312 -4.76 9.87 -10.69
C LYS A 312 -5.19 8.57 -11.35
N ILE A 313 -4.79 8.37 -12.60
CA ILE A 313 -4.98 7.11 -13.33
C ILE A 313 -3.74 6.26 -13.10
N VAL A 314 -3.92 5.20 -12.33
CA VAL A 314 -2.82 4.46 -11.73
C VAL A 314 -2.67 3.09 -12.37
N GLY A 315 -1.47 2.81 -12.90
CA GLY A 315 -1.15 1.50 -13.43
C GLY A 315 -0.48 0.62 -12.37
N ASP A 316 -1.14 -0.49 -11.99
CA ASP A 316 -0.56 -1.62 -11.24
C ASP A 316 -0.30 -2.79 -12.21
N SER A 317 -1.33 -3.53 -12.59
CA SER A 317 -1.22 -4.69 -13.51
C SER A 317 -0.75 -4.30 -14.91
N LEU A 318 -1.10 -3.10 -15.36
CA LEU A 318 -0.58 -2.53 -16.62
C LEU A 318 0.94 -2.42 -16.63
N LEU A 319 1.55 -1.99 -15.50
CA LEU A 319 2.96 -1.60 -15.43
C LEU A 319 3.84 -2.65 -14.74
N VAL A 320 3.31 -3.35 -13.76
CA VAL A 320 3.99 -4.37 -12.91
C VAL A 320 5.41 -3.97 -12.48
N THR A 321 5.60 -2.69 -12.14
CA THR A 321 6.92 -2.11 -11.79
C THR A 321 8.01 -2.46 -12.84
N ASN A 322 7.64 -2.56 -14.12
CA ASN A 322 8.52 -2.99 -15.20
C ASN A 322 8.95 -1.81 -16.08
N LEU A 323 10.26 -1.71 -16.36
CA LEU A 323 10.87 -0.59 -17.08
C LEU A 323 10.31 -0.43 -18.49
N GLU A 324 10.22 -1.53 -19.27
CA GLU A 324 9.77 -1.49 -20.66
C GLU A 324 8.26 -1.22 -20.77
N LYS A 325 7.46 -1.78 -19.85
CA LYS A 325 6.02 -1.48 -19.80
C LYS A 325 5.77 -0.03 -19.42
N THR A 326 6.50 0.49 -18.44
CA THR A 326 6.41 1.91 -18.04
C THR A 326 6.82 2.82 -19.18
N ARG A 327 7.88 2.51 -19.94
CA ARG A 327 8.31 3.26 -21.13
C ARG A 327 7.18 3.33 -22.17
N LYS A 328 6.61 2.17 -22.51
CA LYS A 328 5.49 2.08 -23.47
C LYS A 328 4.26 2.83 -23.00
N ALA A 329 3.96 2.76 -21.72
CA ALA A 329 2.82 3.47 -21.11
C ALA A 329 2.99 5.00 -21.18
N ILE A 330 4.20 5.50 -20.95
CA ILE A 330 4.54 6.92 -21.10
C ILE A 330 4.39 7.36 -22.57
N GLU A 331 4.97 6.61 -23.51
CA GLU A 331 4.86 6.88 -24.95
C GLU A 331 3.40 6.92 -25.43
N ASN A 332 2.58 6.00 -24.92
CA ASN A 332 1.17 5.87 -25.27
C ASN A 332 0.23 6.74 -24.42
N LYS A 333 0.73 7.41 -23.37
CA LYS A 333 -0.07 8.24 -22.45
C LYS A 333 -1.24 7.48 -21.83
N THR A 334 -0.99 6.27 -21.33
CA THR A 334 -2.05 5.37 -20.83
C THR A 334 -2.41 5.64 -19.37
N CYS A 335 -1.51 6.22 -18.58
CA CYS A 335 -1.72 6.59 -17.18
C CYS A 335 -0.82 7.79 -16.82
N ASN A 336 -0.95 8.30 -15.62
CA ASN A 336 -0.16 9.42 -15.08
C ASN A 336 0.51 9.12 -13.73
N THR A 337 0.31 7.92 -13.21
CA THR A 337 0.80 7.52 -11.89
C THR A 337 1.27 6.06 -11.94
N LEU A 338 2.47 5.82 -11.39
CA LEU A 338 3.07 4.49 -11.27
C LEU A 338 2.82 3.93 -9.87
N LEU A 339 2.23 2.74 -9.79
CA LEU A 339 2.22 1.97 -8.55
C LEU A 339 3.46 1.09 -8.50
N VAL A 340 4.19 1.12 -7.38
CA VAL A 340 5.48 0.43 -7.21
C VAL A 340 5.34 -0.69 -6.18
N LYS A 341 5.69 -1.89 -6.62
CA LYS A 341 5.81 -3.09 -5.78
C LYS A 341 7.16 -3.77 -6.09
N PRO A 342 8.19 -3.66 -5.25
CA PRO A 342 9.52 -4.18 -5.56
C PRO A 342 9.57 -5.66 -5.92
N ASN A 343 8.63 -6.46 -5.39
CA ASN A 343 8.57 -7.90 -5.69
C ASN A 343 8.02 -8.24 -7.09
N GLN A 344 7.40 -7.28 -7.80
CA GLN A 344 6.98 -7.46 -9.20
C GLN A 344 8.17 -7.46 -10.16
N THR A 345 9.26 -6.79 -9.81
CA THR A 345 10.49 -6.76 -10.62
C THR A 345 11.64 -7.60 -10.04
N GLY A 346 11.78 -7.66 -8.72
CA GLY A 346 12.68 -8.60 -8.02
C GLY A 346 14.02 -8.05 -7.60
N THR A 347 14.36 -6.77 -7.88
CA THR A 347 15.54 -6.09 -7.32
C THR A 347 15.25 -4.64 -6.94
N VAL A 348 16.04 -4.10 -6.02
CA VAL A 348 16.03 -2.67 -5.68
C VAL A 348 16.48 -1.84 -6.88
N THR A 349 17.53 -2.26 -7.57
CA THR A 349 18.07 -1.51 -8.74
C THR A 349 17.03 -1.32 -9.82
N GLU A 350 16.36 -2.39 -10.27
CA GLU A 350 15.29 -2.28 -11.27
C GLU A 350 14.12 -1.42 -10.77
N THR A 351 13.73 -1.56 -9.49
CA THR A 351 12.69 -0.72 -8.88
C THR A 351 13.05 0.77 -8.97
N ILE A 352 14.27 1.14 -8.64
CA ILE A 352 14.76 2.53 -8.71
C ILE A 352 14.77 3.03 -10.16
N GLU A 353 15.17 2.21 -11.13
CA GLU A 353 15.18 2.59 -12.55
C GLU A 353 13.77 2.91 -13.06
N VAL A 354 12.78 2.11 -12.70
CA VAL A 354 11.38 2.35 -13.07
C VAL A 354 10.87 3.65 -12.44
N ILE A 355 11.17 3.91 -11.18
CA ILE A 355 10.80 5.17 -10.50
C ILE A 355 11.46 6.37 -11.21
N LYS A 356 12.75 6.28 -11.53
CA LYS A 356 13.47 7.35 -12.30
C LYS A 356 12.78 7.64 -13.62
N LEU A 357 12.42 6.61 -14.37
CA LEU A 357 11.75 6.76 -15.66
C LEU A 357 10.40 7.46 -15.51
N ALA A 358 9.55 7.00 -14.57
CA ALA A 358 8.25 7.61 -14.32
C ALA A 358 8.37 9.07 -13.87
N ARG A 359 9.32 9.39 -12.98
CA ARG A 359 9.61 10.77 -12.56
C ARG A 359 10.05 11.66 -13.73
N SER A 360 10.88 11.14 -14.65
CA SER A 360 11.33 11.90 -15.82
C SER A 360 10.18 12.28 -16.76
N ALA A 361 9.07 11.53 -16.72
CA ALA A 361 7.84 11.80 -17.45
C ALA A 361 6.84 12.68 -16.66
N GLY A 362 7.18 13.13 -15.45
CA GLY A 362 6.30 13.91 -14.59
C GLY A 362 5.23 13.09 -13.87
N TRP A 363 5.35 11.77 -13.88
CA TRP A 363 4.39 10.90 -13.18
C TRP A 363 4.57 10.93 -11.67
N GLN A 364 3.46 10.68 -10.97
CA GLN A 364 3.48 10.44 -9.53
C GLN A 364 3.77 9.00 -9.19
N ILE A 365 4.24 8.77 -7.98
CA ILE A 365 4.65 7.45 -7.48
C ILE A 365 3.80 7.07 -6.27
N VAL A 366 3.22 5.88 -6.30
CA VAL A 366 2.55 5.25 -5.17
C VAL A 366 3.37 4.04 -4.73
N MET A 367 3.93 4.06 -3.54
CA MET A 367 4.58 2.87 -2.97
C MET A 367 3.52 1.98 -2.33
N SER A 368 3.44 0.72 -2.75
CA SER A 368 2.34 -0.17 -2.38
C SER A 368 2.78 -1.43 -1.65
N HIS A 369 1.96 -1.86 -0.70
CA HIS A 369 2.01 -3.18 -0.09
C HIS A 369 1.55 -4.28 -1.06
N ARG A 370 1.63 -5.53 -0.62
CA ARG A 370 0.98 -6.69 -1.28
C ARG A 370 -0.14 -7.25 -0.39
N SER A 371 -1.00 -8.10 -0.98
CA SER A 371 -2.06 -8.79 -0.22
C SER A 371 -1.50 -9.70 0.88
N GLY A 372 -0.41 -10.43 0.62
CA GLY A 372 0.35 -11.18 1.60
C GLY A 372 1.58 -10.41 2.08
N GLU A 373 1.49 -9.79 3.24
CA GLU A 373 2.55 -9.00 3.85
C GLU A 373 3.23 -9.71 5.00
N THR A 374 4.43 -9.24 5.33
CA THR A 374 5.15 -9.56 6.55
C THR A 374 5.23 -8.32 7.43
N ASN A 375 5.79 -8.46 8.63
CA ASN A 375 6.04 -7.30 9.50
C ASN A 375 7.27 -6.47 9.08
N ASP A 376 7.93 -6.81 7.97
CA ASP A 376 9.03 -5.99 7.42
C ASP A 376 8.48 -4.63 6.96
N ASP A 377 9.20 -3.59 7.31
CA ASP A 377 8.82 -2.19 7.06
C ASP A 377 9.64 -1.50 5.96
N PHE A 378 10.48 -2.26 5.26
CA PHE A 378 11.38 -1.79 4.19
C PHE A 378 10.71 -0.82 3.21
N ILE A 379 9.47 -1.09 2.80
CA ILE A 379 8.76 -0.25 1.82
C ILE A 379 8.41 1.14 2.36
N ALA A 380 8.36 1.35 3.67
CA ALA A 380 8.17 2.68 4.24
C ALA A 380 9.44 3.54 4.08
N ASP A 381 10.61 2.97 4.36
CA ASP A 381 11.90 3.62 4.09
C ASP A 381 12.11 3.87 2.59
N LEU A 382 11.74 2.89 1.75
CA LEU A 382 11.84 3.04 0.30
C LEU A 382 10.93 4.16 -0.21
N ALA A 383 9.70 4.26 0.29
CA ALA A 383 8.76 5.32 -0.07
C ALA A 383 9.32 6.71 0.23
N VAL A 384 9.78 6.94 1.46
CA VAL A 384 10.33 8.24 1.86
C VAL A 384 11.65 8.52 1.13
N GLY A 385 12.56 7.55 1.07
CA GLY A 385 13.86 7.71 0.46
C GLY A 385 13.85 7.97 -1.04
N THR A 386 12.83 7.45 -1.76
CA THR A 386 12.62 7.71 -3.19
C THR A 386 11.70 8.91 -3.45
N GLY A 387 11.16 9.51 -2.38
CA GLY A 387 10.21 10.62 -2.47
C GLY A 387 8.91 10.20 -3.15
N ALA A 388 8.33 9.05 -2.78
CA ALA A 388 7.01 8.67 -3.27
C ALA A 388 5.96 9.74 -2.88
N ASP A 389 5.02 10.01 -3.79
CA ASP A 389 3.97 10.99 -3.54
C ASP A 389 2.91 10.42 -2.59
N TYR A 390 2.65 9.12 -2.74
CA TYR A 390 1.67 8.39 -1.96
C TYR A 390 2.22 7.07 -1.44
N THR A 391 1.60 6.58 -0.36
CA THR A 391 1.72 5.19 0.08
C THR A 391 0.35 4.52 0.12
N LYS A 392 0.28 3.29 -0.36
CA LYS A 392 -0.89 2.40 -0.28
C LYS A 392 -0.49 1.18 0.54
N PHE A 393 -0.63 1.29 1.89
CA PHE A 393 -0.19 0.25 2.82
C PHE A 393 -1.35 -0.53 3.44
N GLY A 394 -2.56 -0.34 2.90
CA GLY A 394 -3.79 -0.98 3.35
C GLY A 394 -4.50 -0.19 4.46
N PRO A 395 -5.39 -0.82 5.22
CA PRO A 395 -6.10 -0.18 6.31
C PRO A 395 -5.17 0.03 7.53
N PRO A 396 -5.53 0.96 8.45
CA PRO A 396 -4.73 1.23 9.66
C PRO A 396 -4.95 0.18 10.75
N ASN A 397 -5.11 -1.08 10.37
CA ASN A 397 -5.25 -2.24 11.24
C ASN A 397 -4.34 -3.38 10.78
N ARG A 398 -4.33 -4.51 11.50
CA ARG A 398 -3.48 -5.68 11.27
C ARG A 398 -1.98 -5.37 11.38
N GLY A 399 -1.26 -6.19 12.14
CA GLY A 399 0.14 -5.93 12.53
C GLY A 399 1.07 -5.67 11.34
N GLU A 400 0.90 -6.44 10.26
CA GLU A 400 1.72 -6.33 9.05
C GLU A 400 1.51 -5.01 8.27
N ARG A 401 0.35 -4.35 8.42
CA ARG A 401 0.06 -3.04 7.81
C ARG A 401 0.53 -1.92 8.74
N VAL A 402 0.16 -2.05 10.02
CA VAL A 402 0.51 -1.09 11.08
C VAL A 402 2.03 -0.94 11.23
N ALA A 403 2.81 -2.01 11.00
CA ALA A 403 4.28 -1.93 11.00
C ALA A 403 4.80 -0.83 10.04
N LYS A 404 4.23 -0.71 8.83
CA LYS A 404 4.63 0.30 7.85
C LYS A 404 4.22 1.71 8.28
N TYR A 405 3.01 1.89 8.83
CA TYR A 405 2.56 3.18 9.37
C TYR A 405 3.40 3.60 10.58
N ASN A 406 3.71 2.68 11.50
CA ASN A 406 4.60 2.95 12.63
C ASN A 406 6.01 3.33 12.17
N ARG A 407 6.53 2.71 11.10
CA ARG A 407 7.80 3.10 10.51
C ARG A 407 7.76 4.50 9.91
N LEU A 408 6.68 4.86 9.20
CA LEU A 408 6.50 6.24 8.71
C LEU A 408 6.46 7.24 9.87
N LEU A 409 5.75 6.95 10.99
CA LEU A 409 5.75 7.78 12.19
C LEU A 409 7.15 7.94 12.80
N GLN A 410 7.93 6.87 12.84
CA GLN A 410 9.31 6.92 13.30
C GLN A 410 10.16 7.79 12.38
N ILE A 411 10.06 7.60 11.06
CA ILE A 411 10.78 8.42 10.05
C ILE A 411 10.40 9.90 10.20
N TYR A 412 9.11 10.21 10.33
CA TYR A 412 8.64 11.58 10.57
C TYR A 412 9.32 12.20 11.79
N THR A 413 9.36 11.48 12.91
CA THR A 413 10.02 11.94 14.14
C THR A 413 11.52 12.16 13.94
N GLU A 414 12.21 11.23 13.26
CA GLU A 414 13.63 11.35 12.93
C GLU A 414 13.92 12.56 12.02
N MET A 415 13.04 12.82 11.05
CA MET A 415 13.16 13.99 10.16
C MET A 415 13.00 15.31 10.94
N GLN A 416 12.02 15.39 11.85
CA GLN A 416 11.83 16.58 12.71
C GLN A 416 13.06 16.85 13.57
N GLN A 417 13.64 15.81 14.19
CA GLN A 417 14.87 15.94 14.99
C GLN A 417 16.06 16.42 14.17
N ARG A 418 16.18 15.97 12.91
CA ARG A 418 17.28 16.38 12.01
C ARG A 418 17.15 17.82 11.53
N GLN A 419 15.94 18.33 11.39
CA GLN A 419 15.66 19.69 10.89
C GLN A 419 15.70 20.76 12.00
N GLY A 420 15.76 20.36 13.27
CA GLY A 420 15.66 21.24 14.43
C GLY A 420 14.23 21.67 14.76
N GLU A 421 14.01 22.23 15.95
CA GLU A 421 12.67 22.55 16.50
C GLU A 421 11.88 23.63 15.72
N THR A 422 12.51 24.30 14.76
CA THR A 422 11.94 25.45 14.04
C THR A 422 11.43 25.15 12.63
N THR A 423 11.56 23.90 12.15
CA THR A 423 11.19 23.57 10.78
C THR A 423 9.81 22.90 10.76
N LYS A 424 8.81 23.64 10.28
CA LYS A 424 7.54 23.01 9.89
C LYS A 424 7.82 21.98 8.80
N GLU A 425 7.16 20.82 8.87
CA GLU A 425 7.21 19.83 7.81
C GLU A 425 6.99 20.51 6.45
N LYS A 426 7.93 20.30 5.54
CA LYS A 426 7.69 20.70 4.15
C LYS A 426 6.73 19.67 3.56
N VAL A 427 5.43 19.94 3.76
CA VAL A 427 4.43 19.23 2.97
C VAL A 427 4.65 19.67 1.53
N ARG A 428 4.91 18.71 0.65
CA ARG A 428 4.95 18.99 -0.78
C ARG A 428 3.59 19.51 -1.18
N GLY A 429 3.51 20.83 -1.39
CA GLY A 429 2.27 21.47 -1.83
C GLY A 429 1.90 20.98 -3.22
N MET A 430 1.15 19.89 -3.29
CA MET A 430 0.48 19.40 -4.49
C MET A 430 -0.80 20.19 -4.74
N SER A 431 -0.80 21.49 -4.36
CA SER A 431 -1.96 22.38 -4.45
C SER A 431 -2.53 22.53 -5.88
N HIS A 432 -1.78 22.10 -6.89
CA HIS A 432 -2.24 22.12 -8.28
C HIS A 432 -2.94 20.83 -8.72
N ASP A 433 -2.91 19.78 -7.90
CA ASP A 433 -3.34 18.45 -8.31
C ASP A 433 -4.73 18.05 -7.83
N LEU A 434 -5.34 18.84 -6.92
CA LEU A 434 -6.66 18.53 -6.36
C LEU A 434 -7.74 19.44 -6.95
N PRO A 435 -8.92 18.88 -7.33
CA PRO A 435 -10.06 19.69 -7.75
C PRO A 435 -10.45 20.65 -6.63
N GLY A 436 -10.54 21.97 -6.93
CA GLY A 436 -10.95 22.99 -5.97
C GLY A 436 -9.84 23.83 -5.35
N ALA A 437 -8.55 23.48 -5.48
CA ALA A 437 -7.45 24.27 -4.92
C ALA A 437 -7.23 25.65 -5.60
N ASN A 438 -7.87 25.89 -6.75
CA ASN A 438 -7.73 27.13 -7.56
C ASN A 438 -9.06 27.85 -7.82
N ASP A 439 -10.06 27.78 -6.92
CA ASP A 439 -11.22 28.65 -7.06
C ASP A 439 -10.95 30.00 -6.35
N PRO A 440 -10.69 31.09 -7.11
CA PRO A 440 -10.47 32.41 -6.53
C PRO A 440 -11.74 33.03 -5.92
N SER A 441 -12.89 32.34 -5.94
CA SER A 441 -14.17 32.81 -5.40
C SER A 441 -14.42 32.39 -3.94
N ALA A 442 -13.55 31.58 -3.31
CA ALA A 442 -13.63 31.28 -1.87
C ALA A 442 -13.24 32.53 -1.05
N LYS A 443 -14.16 33.52 -0.97
CA LYS A 443 -14.03 34.66 -0.07
C LYS A 443 -14.05 34.14 1.36
N SER A 444 -13.00 34.49 2.10
CA SER A 444 -12.87 34.36 3.55
C SER A 444 -14.18 34.61 4.28
N ALA A 445 -14.73 33.59 4.94
CA ALA A 445 -15.74 33.80 5.98
C ALA A 445 -15.10 34.54 7.15
N PRO A 446 -15.81 35.50 7.80
CA PRO A 446 -15.26 36.22 8.91
C PRO A 446 -15.06 35.31 10.11
N THR A 447 -13.84 35.28 10.65
CA THR A 447 -13.50 34.68 11.94
C THR A 447 -14.28 35.34 13.05
N THR A 448 -15.34 34.68 13.53
CA THR A 448 -15.93 34.99 14.82
C THR A 448 -15.25 34.10 15.87
N GLU A 449 -14.54 34.69 16.81
CA GLU A 449 -13.99 34.01 17.98
C GLU A 449 -15.13 33.26 18.71
N PRO A 450 -14.92 32.00 19.15
CA PRO A 450 -15.88 31.33 20.00
C PRO A 450 -15.87 31.95 21.40
N PRO A 451 -17.02 32.06 22.08
CA PRO A 451 -17.08 32.56 23.46
C PRO A 451 -16.43 31.56 24.42
N LEU A 452 -15.69 32.08 25.38
CA LEU A 452 -15.03 31.37 26.47
C LEU A 452 -15.99 30.36 27.11
N ALA A 453 -15.57 29.07 27.10
CA ALA A 453 -16.28 28.00 27.79
C ALA A 453 -16.24 28.22 29.32
N ALA A 454 -17.40 28.10 29.95
CA ALA A 454 -17.56 28.09 31.39
C ALA A 454 -16.93 26.82 31.98
N GLU A 455 -16.30 26.97 33.15
CA GLU A 455 -15.69 25.87 33.91
C GLU A 455 -16.67 24.71 34.20
N PRO A 456 -16.27 23.45 34.11
CA PRO A 456 -17.15 22.32 34.43
C PRO A 456 -17.34 22.17 35.93
N THR A 457 -18.58 22.23 36.39
CA THR A 457 -19.00 21.87 37.76
C THR A 457 -18.72 20.37 37.99
N ALA A 458 -18.10 20.06 39.12
CA ALA A 458 -17.74 18.71 39.54
C ALA A 458 -18.95 17.76 39.56
N ALA A 459 -18.86 16.64 38.86
CA ALA A 459 -19.84 15.59 38.86
C ALA A 459 -19.73 14.75 40.19
N GLN A 460 -20.87 14.45 40.76
CA GLN A 460 -20.98 13.54 41.91
C GLN A 460 -20.67 12.08 41.51
N PRO A 461 -20.05 11.27 42.38
CA PRO A 461 -19.76 9.88 42.07
C PRO A 461 -21.05 9.03 42.01
N PRO A 462 -21.08 7.97 41.18
CA PRO A 462 -22.23 7.08 41.04
C PRO A 462 -22.42 6.23 42.29
N PRO A 463 -23.66 5.78 42.61
CA PRO A 463 -23.96 4.95 43.78
C PRO A 463 -23.39 3.53 43.60
N THR A 464 -22.93 2.99 44.75
CA THR A 464 -22.39 1.63 44.89
C THR A 464 -23.44 0.56 44.58
N PRO A 465 -23.14 -0.49 43.79
CA PRO A 465 -24.09 -1.56 43.53
C PRO A 465 -24.34 -2.41 44.77
N VAL A 466 -25.60 -2.69 45.04
CA VAL A 466 -26.09 -3.59 46.09
C VAL A 466 -25.83 -5.02 45.64
N ALA A 467 -25.20 -5.82 46.51
CA ALA A 467 -24.94 -7.24 46.26
C ALA A 467 -26.25 -8.04 46.17
N GLU A 468 -26.50 -8.67 45.06
CA GLU A 468 -27.61 -9.61 44.85
C GLU A 468 -27.17 -10.99 45.33
N SER A 469 -28.01 -11.59 46.22
CA SER A 469 -27.77 -12.87 46.88
C SER A 469 -27.89 -14.05 45.89
N ALA A 470 -26.95 -14.97 45.94
CA ALA A 470 -26.91 -16.18 45.12
C ALA A 470 -28.11 -17.12 45.40
N PRO A 471 -28.68 -17.79 44.39
CA PRO A 471 -29.70 -18.82 44.57
C PRO A 471 -29.10 -20.15 45.09
N PRO A 472 -29.89 -20.99 45.80
CA PRO A 472 -29.40 -22.22 46.41
C PRO A 472 -29.13 -23.33 45.39
N ALA A 473 -28.12 -24.15 45.72
CA ALA A 473 -27.67 -25.28 44.92
C ALA A 473 -28.77 -26.37 44.80
N THR A 474 -29.05 -26.80 43.59
CA THR A 474 -29.88 -27.98 43.30
C THR A 474 -29.00 -29.25 43.32
N THR A 475 -29.39 -30.20 44.18
CA THR A 475 -28.82 -31.55 44.26
C THR A 475 -29.26 -32.38 43.01
N THR A 476 -28.31 -33.02 42.35
CA THR A 476 -28.54 -34.07 41.36
C THR A 476 -28.82 -35.41 42.02
N PRO A 477 -29.79 -36.23 41.55
CA PRO A 477 -29.90 -37.62 41.98
C PRO A 477 -29.02 -38.54 41.13
N ASP A 478 -28.35 -39.47 41.79
CA ASP A 478 -27.68 -40.65 41.24
C ASP A 478 -28.67 -41.51 40.45
N VAL A 479 -28.25 -41.98 39.28
CA VAL A 479 -28.86 -43.13 38.60
C VAL A 479 -27.76 -44.09 38.19
N GLN A 480 -27.98 -45.33 38.57
CA GLN A 480 -27.20 -46.56 38.38
C GLN A 480 -26.76 -46.83 36.92
#